data_c1ced5ff435d8d780fee61f450462cfc
#
_entry.id   c1ced5ff435d8d780fee61f450462cfc
#
_cell.length_a   1.000
_cell.length_b   1.000
_cell.length_c   1.000
_cell.angle_alpha   90.00
_cell.angle_beta   90.00
_cell.angle_gamma   90.00
#
_symmetry.space_group_name_H-M   'P 1'
#
loop_
_entity.id
_entity.type
_entity.pdbx_description
1 polymer ?
#
loop_
_entity_poly.entity_id
_entity_poly.type
_entity_poly.pdbx_seq_one_letter_code
_entity_poly.pdbx_strand_id
1 'polypeptide(L)'
;MPYIVLMLYLAIALALQFLMGDFPVSFFAFPLNVIVAVLWFGLMIWLWRNRKKSLFVSFMLSRGATLCAITIFLLFGLVIGLTGLRSLVNTWVFVAFLLYFQTVLLFVIMRGWRAQTATGAHLGEIRWRFILNHAGLLLAIAAPFWGAPDSETVRLQAFKDMPVREAYRMDGTSVWMPYETELKEFSVETYTNGVPSMYEADLLIEGEPVALKVNHPYSKGFGENVYLTGYDAVAGEDTSYCIIQIVKEPWKYGAAAGIVLMLAGALLLFAAGPKKRYGEDD
;
A
#
# COMPACT_ATOMS: atom_id res chain seq x y z
N MET A 1 23.32 4.06 24.40
CA MET A 1 21.95 3.99 24.93
C MET A 1 20.82 4.05 23.88
N PRO A 2 20.81 4.92 22.86
CA PRO A 2 19.65 5.01 21.94
C PRO A 2 19.38 3.74 21.13
N TYR A 3 20.39 3.01 20.71
CA TYR A 3 20.23 1.75 19.98
C TYR A 3 19.65 0.60 20.83
N ILE A 4 19.74 0.67 22.15
CA ILE A 4 19.14 -0.33 23.05
C ILE A 4 17.62 -0.35 22.89
N VAL A 5 16.99 0.83 22.73
CA VAL A 5 15.53 0.93 22.51
C VAL A 5 15.14 0.22 21.22
N LEU A 6 15.90 0.42 20.13
CA LEU A 6 15.65 -0.24 18.85
C LEU A 6 15.89 -1.75 18.95
N MET A 7 16.95 -2.17 19.64
CA MET A 7 17.24 -3.60 19.84
C MET A 7 16.15 -4.29 20.66
N LEU A 8 15.66 -3.65 21.73
CA LEU A 8 14.54 -4.17 22.53
C LEU A 8 13.25 -4.25 21.71
N TYR A 9 12.99 -3.23 20.91
CA TYR A 9 11.82 -3.21 20.02
C TYR A 9 11.85 -4.36 18.99
N LEU A 10 12.98 -4.56 18.34
CA LEU A 10 13.18 -5.69 17.42
C LEU A 10 13.16 -7.06 18.13
N ALA A 11 13.73 -7.15 19.34
CA ALA A 11 13.69 -8.37 20.13
C ALA A 11 12.25 -8.77 20.51
N ILE A 12 11.41 -7.79 20.87
CA ILE A 12 9.99 -8.02 21.12
C ILE A 12 9.28 -8.51 19.86
N ALA A 13 9.52 -7.86 18.70
CA ALA A 13 8.92 -8.29 17.44
C ALA A 13 9.33 -9.70 17.03
N LEU A 14 10.60 -10.07 17.24
CA LEU A 14 11.11 -11.42 17.02
C LEU A 14 10.48 -12.44 18.01
N ALA A 15 10.37 -12.08 19.29
CA ALA A 15 9.72 -12.93 20.26
C ALA A 15 8.24 -13.19 19.89
N LEU A 16 7.51 -12.17 19.48
CA LEU A 16 6.15 -12.32 18.99
C LEU A 16 6.07 -13.23 17.75
N GLN A 17 7.01 -13.09 16.80
CA GLN A 17 7.09 -13.98 15.63
C GLN A 17 7.26 -15.44 16.01
N PHE A 18 8.13 -15.75 16.98
CA PHE A 18 8.35 -17.12 17.45
C PHE A 18 7.19 -17.69 18.27
N LEU A 19 6.50 -16.85 19.04
CA LEU A 19 5.43 -17.29 19.93
C LEU A 19 4.06 -17.38 19.25
N MET A 20 3.78 -16.48 18.32
CA MET A 20 2.46 -16.31 17.71
C MET A 20 2.41 -16.71 16.22
N GLY A 21 3.56 -16.94 15.57
CA GLY A 21 3.62 -17.18 14.13
C GLY A 21 3.42 -15.88 13.33
N ASP A 22 2.71 -15.97 12.21
CA ASP A 22 2.46 -14.81 11.35
C ASP A 22 1.54 -13.78 12.01
N PHE A 23 1.73 -12.51 11.60
CA PHE A 23 0.89 -11.42 12.05
C PHE A 23 -0.55 -11.62 11.57
N PRO A 24 -1.56 -11.58 12.46
CA PRO A 24 -2.96 -11.87 12.10
C PRO A 24 -3.58 -10.66 11.36
N VAL A 25 -3.23 -10.45 10.10
CA VAL A 25 -3.63 -9.27 9.30
C VAL A 25 -5.14 -9.10 9.28
N SER A 26 -5.90 -10.17 9.02
CA SER A 26 -7.35 -10.14 8.91
C SER A 26 -8.08 -9.72 10.18
N PHE A 27 -7.47 -9.97 11.35
CA PHE A 27 -8.03 -9.54 12.63
C PHE A 27 -8.16 -8.00 12.72
N PHE A 28 -7.28 -7.28 12.04
CA PHE A 28 -7.27 -5.82 12.04
C PHE A 28 -8.11 -5.19 10.92
N ALA A 29 -9.03 -5.92 10.28
CA ALA A 29 -9.93 -5.35 9.28
C ALA A 29 -10.78 -4.20 9.83
N PHE A 30 -11.35 -3.40 8.94
CA PHE A 30 -12.23 -2.28 9.30
C PHE A 30 -13.35 -2.73 10.26
N PRO A 31 -13.62 -1.98 11.33
CA PRO A 31 -13.10 -0.64 11.66
C PRO A 31 -11.85 -0.63 12.55
N LEU A 32 -11.31 -1.80 12.95
CA LEU A 32 -10.26 -1.89 13.95
C LEU A 32 -8.94 -1.24 13.48
N ASN A 33 -8.57 -1.43 12.22
CA ASN A 33 -7.39 -0.78 11.62
C ASN A 33 -7.44 0.74 11.75
N VAL A 34 -8.59 1.37 11.47
CA VAL A 34 -8.77 2.82 11.58
C VAL A 34 -8.64 3.26 13.04
N ILE A 35 -9.29 2.54 13.96
CA ILE A 35 -9.22 2.86 15.40
C ILE A 35 -7.76 2.79 15.87
N VAL A 36 -7.06 1.69 15.56
CA VAL A 36 -5.66 1.50 15.96
C VAL A 36 -4.74 2.54 15.31
N ALA A 37 -4.95 2.87 14.03
CA ALA A 37 -4.21 3.93 13.35
C ALA A 37 -4.39 5.29 14.04
N VAL A 38 -5.62 5.68 14.33
CA VAL A 38 -5.92 6.95 15.02
C VAL A 38 -5.27 6.99 16.40
N LEU A 39 -5.38 5.91 17.16
CA LEU A 39 -4.75 5.80 18.49
C LEU A 39 -3.22 5.86 18.38
N TRP A 40 -2.63 5.17 17.40
CA TRP A 40 -1.18 5.19 17.15
C TRP A 40 -0.67 6.60 16.81
N PHE A 41 -1.23 7.24 15.80
CA PHE A 41 -0.84 8.58 15.41
C PHE A 41 -1.12 9.60 16.52
N GLY A 42 -2.25 9.47 17.21
CA GLY A 42 -2.58 10.29 18.38
C GLY A 42 -1.53 10.17 19.49
N LEU A 43 -1.13 8.95 19.84
CA LEU A 43 -0.06 8.66 20.80
C LEU A 43 1.28 9.28 20.38
N MET A 44 1.66 9.13 19.11
CA MET A 44 2.92 9.71 18.59
C MET A 44 2.90 11.24 18.65
N ILE A 45 1.78 11.88 18.32
CA ILE A 45 1.61 13.33 18.43
C ILE A 45 1.68 13.77 19.89
N TRP A 46 1.06 13.03 20.80
CA TRP A 46 1.12 13.30 22.22
C TRP A 46 2.55 13.17 22.76
N LEU A 47 3.27 12.11 22.42
CA LEU A 47 4.68 11.94 22.75
C LEU A 47 5.55 13.09 22.21
N TRP A 48 5.30 13.51 20.96
CA TRP A 48 5.97 14.66 20.38
C TRP A 48 5.75 15.97 21.18
N ARG A 49 4.52 16.23 21.63
CA ARG A 49 4.21 17.41 22.44
C ARG A 49 4.97 17.38 23.77
N ASN A 50 5.13 16.21 24.38
CA ASN A 50 5.81 15.98 25.65
C ASN A 50 7.29 15.60 25.50
N ARG A 51 7.90 15.79 24.32
CA ARG A 51 9.23 15.29 23.94
C ARG A 51 10.40 15.71 24.84
N LYS A 52 10.29 16.82 25.59
CA LYS A 52 11.39 17.33 26.42
C LYS A 52 11.89 16.34 27.49
N LYS A 53 11.06 15.33 27.84
CA LYS A 53 11.34 14.33 28.87
C LYS A 53 11.44 12.90 28.29
N SER A 54 11.26 12.72 26.95
CA SER A 54 11.18 11.40 26.35
C SER A 54 12.48 11.03 25.64
N LEU A 55 13.19 10.01 26.16
CA LEU A 55 14.35 9.42 25.50
C LEU A 55 13.98 8.77 24.16
N PHE A 56 12.78 8.17 24.07
CA PHE A 56 12.25 7.59 22.85
C PHE A 56 12.14 8.62 21.73
N VAL A 57 11.49 9.75 21.98
CA VAL A 57 11.35 10.82 20.97
C VAL A 57 12.71 11.40 20.58
N SER A 58 13.61 11.60 21.57
CA SER A 58 14.97 12.07 21.29
C SER A 58 15.73 11.11 20.37
N PHE A 59 15.60 9.81 20.57
CA PHE A 59 16.18 8.81 19.69
C PHE A 59 15.55 8.84 18.29
N MET A 60 14.22 8.82 18.19
CA MET A 60 13.50 8.84 16.90
C MET A 60 13.81 10.07 16.04
N LEU A 61 14.22 11.19 16.67
CA LEU A 61 14.67 12.41 16.00
C LEU A 61 16.16 12.41 15.64
N SER A 62 16.90 11.41 16.04
CA SER A 62 18.33 11.32 15.77
C SER A 62 18.61 10.99 14.31
N ARG A 63 19.79 11.38 13.82
CA ARG A 63 20.27 10.96 12.48
C ARG A 63 20.42 9.45 12.39
N GLY A 64 20.82 8.78 13.48
CA GLY A 64 20.96 7.34 13.55
C GLY A 64 19.62 6.64 13.33
N ALA A 65 18.52 7.09 13.96
CA ALA A 65 17.20 6.52 13.75
C ALA A 65 16.74 6.63 12.28
N THR A 66 16.96 7.77 11.65
CA THR A 66 16.62 7.98 10.23
C THR A 66 17.46 7.08 9.32
N LEU A 67 18.77 6.98 9.54
CA LEU A 67 19.64 6.10 8.76
C LEU A 67 19.24 4.62 8.92
N CYS A 68 18.99 4.17 10.15
CA CYS A 68 18.49 2.81 10.40
C CYS A 68 17.16 2.55 9.67
N ALA A 69 16.23 3.50 9.73
CA ALA A 69 14.94 3.37 9.05
C ALA A 69 15.11 3.18 7.53
N ILE A 70 15.92 4.01 6.89
CA ILE A 70 16.20 3.94 5.45
C ILE A 70 16.92 2.64 5.10
N THR A 71 17.97 2.28 5.85
CA THR A 71 18.74 1.05 5.59
C THR A 71 17.89 -0.19 5.70
N ILE A 72 17.08 -0.31 6.75
CA ILE A 72 16.20 -1.48 6.94
C ILE A 72 15.12 -1.52 5.86
N PHE A 73 14.56 -0.36 5.45
CA PHE A 73 13.59 -0.28 4.35
C PHE A 73 14.19 -0.80 3.04
N LEU A 74 15.40 -0.37 2.71
CA LEU A 74 16.11 -0.84 1.51
C LEU A 74 16.43 -2.33 1.59
N LEU A 75 16.84 -2.83 2.75
CA LEU A 75 17.13 -4.26 2.95
C LEU A 75 15.86 -5.12 2.77
N PHE A 76 14.73 -4.73 3.37
CA PHE A 76 13.46 -5.44 3.14
C PHE A 76 13.05 -5.40 1.67
N GLY A 77 13.14 -4.23 1.03
CA GLY A 77 12.84 -4.10 -0.41
C GLY A 77 13.73 -4.97 -1.27
N LEU A 78 15.04 -5.02 -0.98
CA LEU A 78 15.99 -5.84 -1.69
C LEU A 78 15.72 -7.34 -1.49
N VAL A 79 15.53 -7.78 -0.25
CA VAL A 79 15.26 -9.19 0.06
C VAL A 79 13.95 -9.63 -0.60
N ILE A 80 12.86 -8.90 -0.44
CA ILE A 80 11.57 -9.25 -1.06
C ILE A 80 11.67 -9.24 -2.59
N GLY A 81 12.33 -8.22 -3.15
CA GLY A 81 12.48 -8.07 -4.60
C GLY A 81 13.34 -9.16 -5.25
N LEU A 82 14.43 -9.57 -4.61
CA LEU A 82 15.33 -10.58 -5.15
C LEU A 82 14.87 -12.02 -4.90
N THR A 83 14.26 -12.26 -3.74
CA THR A 83 13.90 -13.63 -3.34
C THR A 83 12.46 -14.00 -3.65
N GLY A 84 11.59 -13.01 -3.88
CA GLY A 84 10.15 -13.22 -4.02
C GLY A 84 9.45 -13.69 -2.73
N LEU A 85 10.11 -13.65 -1.57
CA LEU A 85 9.59 -14.08 -0.27
C LEU A 85 8.52 -13.12 0.25
N ARG A 86 7.33 -13.19 -0.35
CA ARG A 86 6.17 -12.35 0.02
C ARG A 86 5.67 -12.63 1.44
N SER A 87 5.95 -13.80 2.00
CA SER A 87 5.60 -14.15 3.38
C SER A 87 6.23 -13.21 4.42
N LEU A 88 7.35 -12.56 4.10
CA LEU A 88 7.99 -11.59 5.00
C LEU A 88 7.09 -10.42 5.37
N VAL A 89 6.15 -10.01 4.50
CA VAL A 89 5.24 -8.88 4.77
C VAL A 89 4.23 -9.18 5.88
N ASN A 90 3.98 -10.46 6.17
CA ASN A 90 3.08 -10.91 7.22
C ASN A 90 3.81 -11.20 8.55
N THR A 91 5.07 -10.81 8.67
CA THR A 91 5.82 -11.02 9.91
C THR A 91 5.66 -9.86 10.90
N TRP A 92 5.67 -10.18 12.20
CA TRP A 92 5.71 -9.18 13.28
C TRP A 92 6.88 -8.21 13.14
N VAL A 93 8.02 -8.71 12.63
CA VAL A 93 9.22 -7.90 12.40
C VAL A 93 8.98 -6.84 11.33
N PHE A 94 8.34 -7.22 10.23
CA PHE A 94 8.00 -6.29 9.15
C PHE A 94 6.98 -5.25 9.59
N VAL A 95 5.92 -5.67 10.28
CA VAL A 95 4.88 -4.78 10.85
C VAL A 95 5.51 -3.79 11.85
N ALA A 96 6.31 -4.28 12.78
CA ALA A 96 7.01 -3.43 13.73
C ALA A 96 7.94 -2.44 13.02
N PHE A 97 8.69 -2.89 12.01
CA PHE A 97 9.54 -2.03 11.21
C PHE A 97 8.74 -0.92 10.51
N LEU A 98 7.59 -1.23 9.88
CA LEU A 98 6.76 -0.21 9.22
C LEU A 98 6.18 0.81 10.22
N LEU A 99 5.79 0.39 11.42
CA LEU A 99 5.39 1.30 12.49
C LEU A 99 6.54 2.22 12.93
N TYR A 100 7.74 1.66 13.07
CA TYR A 100 8.95 2.44 13.36
C TYR A 100 9.24 3.47 12.25
N PHE A 101 9.19 3.06 10.99
CA PHE A 101 9.44 3.91 9.83
C PHE A 101 8.44 5.08 9.76
N GLN A 102 7.14 4.80 9.91
CA GLN A 102 6.08 5.81 9.95
C GLN A 102 6.28 6.80 11.11
N THR A 103 6.71 6.30 12.28
CA THR A 103 7.00 7.16 13.45
C THR A 103 8.15 8.11 13.18
N VAL A 104 9.25 7.62 12.59
CA VAL A 104 10.40 8.46 12.22
C VAL A 104 9.97 9.52 11.22
N LEU A 105 9.22 9.14 10.17
CA LEU A 105 8.71 10.09 9.16
C LEU A 105 7.81 11.16 9.79
N LEU A 106 6.86 10.76 10.62
CA LEU A 106 5.96 11.69 11.31
C LEU A 106 6.75 12.72 12.14
N PHE A 107 7.72 12.26 12.91
CA PHE A 107 8.54 13.16 13.74
C PHE A 107 9.44 14.08 12.92
N VAL A 108 9.95 13.60 11.78
CA VAL A 108 10.71 14.44 10.83
C VAL A 108 9.83 15.54 10.26
N ILE A 109 8.60 15.20 9.84
CA ILE A 109 7.62 16.19 9.34
C ILE A 109 7.30 17.23 10.42
N MET A 110 6.95 16.78 11.64
CA MET A 110 6.59 17.68 12.75
C MET A 110 7.76 18.58 13.16
N ARG A 111 8.99 18.06 13.16
CA ARG A 111 10.19 18.85 13.40
C ARG A 111 10.40 19.90 12.32
N GLY A 112 10.28 19.51 11.06
CA GLY A 112 10.44 20.41 9.91
C GLY A 112 9.37 21.50 9.89
N TRP A 113 8.12 21.15 10.16
CA TRP A 113 7.02 22.10 10.27
C TRP A 113 7.27 23.13 11.39
N ARG A 114 7.56 22.64 12.60
CA ARG A 114 7.81 23.52 13.74
C ARG A 114 9.02 24.43 13.54
N ALA A 115 10.11 23.94 12.95
CA ALA A 115 11.29 24.75 12.69
C ALA A 115 10.99 25.94 11.77
N GLN A 116 10.04 25.78 10.86
CA GLN A 116 9.63 26.82 9.92
C GLN A 116 8.64 27.79 10.56
N THR A 117 7.65 27.29 11.31
CA THR A 117 6.62 28.14 11.95
C THR A 117 7.14 28.91 13.16
N ALA A 118 8.15 28.38 13.87
CA ALA A 118 8.74 29.05 15.02
C ALA A 118 9.51 30.36 14.66
N THR A 119 9.88 30.54 13.40
CA THR A 119 10.52 31.76 12.88
C THR A 119 9.52 32.82 12.41
N GLY A 120 8.20 32.56 12.60
CA GLY A 120 7.15 33.47 12.11
C GLY A 120 6.94 33.41 10.60
N ALA A 121 7.44 32.36 9.94
CA ALA A 121 7.32 32.21 8.49
C ALA A 121 5.87 32.23 8.04
N HIS A 122 5.54 33.08 7.07
CA HIS A 122 4.26 33.08 6.39
C HIS A 122 4.12 31.85 5.48
N LEU A 123 2.90 31.50 5.08
CA LEU A 123 2.62 30.32 4.24
C LEU A 123 3.49 30.27 2.97
N GLY A 124 3.83 31.42 2.37
CA GLY A 124 4.71 31.51 1.19
C GLY A 124 6.19 31.19 1.47
N GLU A 125 6.63 31.24 2.72
CA GLU A 125 8.02 30.98 3.15
C GLU A 125 8.24 29.53 3.57
N ILE A 126 7.15 28.75 3.72
CA ILE A 126 7.20 27.33 4.05
C ILE A 126 7.89 26.56 2.93
N ARG A 127 8.80 25.69 3.30
CA ARG A 127 9.46 24.77 2.36
C ARG A 127 8.52 23.62 1.95
N TRP A 128 7.50 23.93 1.16
CA TRP A 128 6.48 22.98 0.71
C TRP A 128 7.07 21.73 0.08
N ARG A 129 8.16 21.84 -0.69
CA ARG A 129 8.88 20.70 -1.25
C ARG A 129 9.28 19.67 -0.19
N PHE A 130 9.69 20.13 1.01
CA PHE A 130 10.04 19.23 2.12
C PHE A 130 8.78 18.58 2.70
N ILE A 131 7.75 19.37 2.99
CA ILE A 131 6.50 18.87 3.59
C ILE A 131 5.80 17.89 2.65
N LEU A 132 5.63 18.24 1.38
CA LEU A 132 4.93 17.39 0.41
C LEU A 132 5.65 16.06 0.18
N ASN A 133 6.98 16.06 0.03
CA ASN A 133 7.73 14.81 -0.14
C ASN A 133 7.62 13.89 1.08
N HIS A 134 7.80 14.42 2.29
CA HIS A 134 7.78 13.58 3.49
C HIS A 134 6.35 13.17 3.90
N ALA A 135 5.37 14.08 3.81
CA ALA A 135 3.98 13.76 4.08
C ALA A 135 3.40 12.81 3.01
N GLY A 136 3.76 13.03 1.73
CA GLY A 136 3.40 12.12 0.64
C GLY A 136 3.97 10.72 0.86
N LEU A 137 5.25 10.61 1.24
CA LEU A 137 5.87 9.32 1.55
C LEU A 137 5.20 8.65 2.77
N LEU A 138 4.89 9.41 3.82
CA LEU A 138 4.16 8.88 4.97
C LEU A 138 2.81 8.33 4.55
N LEU A 139 2.05 9.07 3.76
CA LEU A 139 0.73 8.65 3.30
C LEU A 139 0.81 7.45 2.34
N ALA A 140 1.78 7.44 1.41
CA ALA A 140 2.00 6.34 0.47
C ALA A 140 2.34 5.02 1.16
N ILE A 141 2.98 5.07 2.34
CA ILE A 141 3.31 3.87 3.14
C ILE A 141 2.19 3.56 4.15
N ALA A 142 1.62 4.58 4.81
CA ALA A 142 0.61 4.36 5.83
C ALA A 142 -0.70 3.84 5.25
N ALA A 143 -1.16 4.35 4.10
CA ALA A 143 -2.42 3.90 3.51
C ALA A 143 -2.42 2.40 3.19
N PRO A 144 -1.47 1.81 2.45
CA PRO A 144 -1.45 0.38 2.20
C PRO A 144 -1.16 -0.43 3.48
N PHE A 145 -0.37 0.08 4.43
CA PHE A 145 -0.10 -0.61 5.69
C PHE A 145 -1.37 -0.77 6.53
N TRP A 146 -2.08 0.32 6.80
CA TRP A 146 -3.31 0.29 7.59
C TRP A 146 -4.49 -0.30 6.80
N GLY A 147 -4.43 -0.25 5.47
CA GLY A 147 -5.44 -0.81 4.57
C GLY A 147 -5.22 -2.27 4.19
N ALA A 148 -4.08 -2.87 4.52
CA ALA A 148 -3.79 -4.26 4.19
C ALA A 148 -4.86 -5.25 4.68
N PRO A 149 -5.43 -5.09 5.89
CA PRO A 149 -6.49 -5.98 6.37
C PRO A 149 -7.79 -5.91 5.58
N ASP A 150 -8.04 -4.81 4.86
CA ASP A 150 -9.25 -4.59 4.05
C ASP A 150 -9.03 -4.98 2.58
N SER A 151 -7.81 -5.40 2.23
CA SER A 151 -7.47 -5.80 0.87
C SER A 151 -7.76 -7.28 0.67
N GLU A 152 -8.48 -7.59 -0.41
CA GLU A 152 -8.84 -8.97 -0.75
C GLU A 152 -8.66 -9.21 -2.24
N THR A 153 -8.12 -10.37 -2.59
CA THR A 153 -8.03 -10.84 -3.97
C THR A 153 -8.63 -12.22 -4.06
N VAL A 154 -9.63 -12.36 -4.90
CA VAL A 154 -10.30 -13.63 -5.16
C VAL A 154 -10.36 -13.91 -6.66
N ARG A 155 -10.46 -15.18 -7.02
CA ARG A 155 -10.72 -15.63 -8.39
C ARG A 155 -12.09 -16.29 -8.47
N LEU A 156 -12.85 -15.95 -9.51
CA LEU A 156 -14.14 -16.52 -9.80
C LEU A 156 -14.10 -17.08 -11.21
N GLN A 157 -14.59 -18.29 -11.36
CA GLN A 157 -14.81 -18.92 -12.66
C GLN A 157 -16.24 -18.62 -13.10
N ALA A 158 -16.40 -17.71 -14.06
CA ALA A 158 -17.68 -17.35 -14.64
C ALA A 158 -18.02 -18.31 -15.76
N PHE A 159 -19.13 -19.03 -15.65
CA PHE A 159 -19.60 -19.99 -16.63
C PHE A 159 -20.62 -19.37 -17.59
N LYS A 160 -20.67 -19.95 -18.80
CA LYS A 160 -21.60 -19.49 -19.82
C LYS A 160 -23.03 -19.84 -19.41
N ASP A 161 -23.91 -18.85 -19.45
CA ASP A 161 -25.33 -18.92 -19.12
C ASP A 161 -25.65 -19.55 -17.74
N MET A 162 -24.69 -19.41 -16.79
CA MET A 162 -24.86 -19.88 -15.43
C MET A 162 -24.35 -18.84 -14.43
N PRO A 163 -25.24 -18.22 -13.64
CA PRO A 163 -24.85 -17.27 -12.61
C PRO A 163 -24.06 -17.94 -11.48
N VAL A 164 -22.93 -17.37 -11.11
CA VAL A 164 -22.04 -17.89 -10.06
C VAL A 164 -21.74 -16.80 -9.04
N ARG A 165 -21.68 -17.17 -7.75
CA ARG A 165 -21.26 -16.31 -6.64
C ARG A 165 -20.03 -16.82 -5.92
N GLU A 166 -19.68 -18.08 -6.13
CA GLU A 166 -18.56 -18.70 -5.45
C GLU A 166 -17.24 -18.28 -6.08
N ALA A 167 -16.38 -17.67 -5.27
CA ALA A 167 -15.04 -17.28 -5.63
C ALA A 167 -14.04 -17.94 -4.68
N TYR A 168 -12.77 -17.96 -5.05
CA TYR A 168 -11.73 -18.62 -4.28
C TYR A 168 -10.59 -17.66 -4.01
N ARG A 169 -10.11 -17.63 -2.74
CA ARG A 169 -8.86 -16.98 -2.39
C ARG A 169 -7.67 -17.72 -2.98
N MET A 170 -6.51 -17.11 -2.93
CA MET A 170 -5.27 -17.71 -3.43
C MET A 170 -4.81 -18.93 -2.63
N ASP A 171 -5.32 -19.12 -1.42
CA ASP A 171 -5.10 -20.30 -0.57
C ASP A 171 -6.11 -21.44 -0.82
N GLY A 172 -7.05 -21.24 -1.77
CA GLY A 172 -8.08 -22.20 -2.13
C GLY A 172 -9.35 -22.16 -1.27
N THR A 173 -9.43 -21.25 -0.28
CA THR A 173 -10.65 -21.09 0.51
C THR A 173 -11.75 -20.43 -0.31
N SER A 174 -12.98 -20.97 -0.25
CA SER A 174 -14.14 -20.41 -0.95
C SER A 174 -14.69 -19.17 -0.24
N VAL A 175 -15.19 -18.24 -1.03
CA VAL A 175 -15.82 -17.00 -0.59
C VAL A 175 -17.08 -16.76 -1.41
N TRP A 176 -18.16 -16.41 -0.76
CA TRP A 176 -19.39 -16.03 -1.44
C TRP A 176 -19.40 -14.55 -1.76
N MET A 177 -19.44 -14.23 -3.05
CA MET A 177 -19.55 -12.85 -3.50
C MET A 177 -20.96 -12.31 -3.23
N PRO A 178 -21.09 -10.99 -2.92
CA PRO A 178 -22.41 -10.38 -2.69
C PRO A 178 -23.25 -10.28 -3.96
N TYR A 179 -22.67 -10.50 -5.12
CA TYR A 179 -23.29 -10.42 -6.44
C TYR A 179 -23.01 -11.66 -7.29
N GLU A 180 -23.85 -11.88 -8.29
CA GLU A 180 -23.71 -12.93 -9.29
C GLU A 180 -22.88 -12.45 -10.47
N THR A 181 -22.14 -13.37 -11.07
CA THR A 181 -21.42 -13.14 -12.31
C THR A 181 -21.67 -14.29 -13.27
N GLU A 182 -21.97 -13.95 -14.51
CA GLU A 182 -22.31 -14.90 -15.58
C GLU A 182 -21.58 -14.52 -16.86
N LEU A 183 -21.02 -15.49 -17.58
CA LEU A 183 -20.44 -15.28 -18.91
C LEU A 183 -21.54 -15.36 -19.96
N LYS A 184 -21.63 -14.39 -20.87
CA LYS A 184 -22.54 -14.39 -22.02
C LYS A 184 -21.82 -14.74 -23.29
N GLU A 185 -20.80 -14.00 -23.66
CA GLU A 185 -20.00 -14.22 -24.86
C GLU A 185 -18.52 -14.11 -24.55
N PHE A 186 -17.72 -14.77 -25.35
CA PHE A 186 -16.27 -14.73 -25.25
C PHE A 186 -15.67 -14.64 -26.65
N SER A 187 -14.71 -13.77 -26.84
CA SER A 187 -14.00 -13.60 -28.11
C SER A 187 -12.50 -13.60 -27.93
N VAL A 188 -11.78 -14.14 -28.91
CA VAL A 188 -10.32 -14.20 -28.94
C VAL A 188 -9.81 -13.70 -30.28
N GLU A 189 -9.00 -12.68 -30.26
CA GLU A 189 -8.21 -12.30 -31.44
C GLU A 189 -6.84 -12.97 -31.37
N THR A 190 -6.37 -13.48 -32.49
CA THR A 190 -5.06 -14.13 -32.58
C THR A 190 -4.14 -13.43 -33.56
N TYR A 191 -2.85 -13.45 -33.28
CA TYR A 191 -1.84 -13.09 -34.26
C TYR A 191 -1.77 -14.12 -35.38
N THR A 192 -1.07 -13.79 -36.47
CA THR A 192 -0.85 -14.69 -37.61
C THR A 192 -0.18 -16.03 -37.25
N ASN A 193 0.51 -16.09 -36.12
CA ASN A 193 1.14 -17.30 -35.58
C ASN A 193 0.23 -18.12 -34.66
N GLY A 194 -1.07 -17.73 -34.51
CA GLY A 194 -2.05 -18.46 -33.69
C GLY A 194 -1.97 -18.13 -32.18
N VAL A 195 -1.05 -17.24 -31.76
CA VAL A 195 -0.97 -16.80 -30.36
C VAL A 195 -2.07 -15.78 -30.10
N PRO A 196 -2.83 -15.86 -28.98
CA PRO A 196 -3.81 -14.85 -28.61
C PRO A 196 -3.18 -13.45 -28.51
N SER A 197 -3.75 -12.49 -29.22
CA SER A 197 -3.36 -11.07 -29.16
C SER A 197 -4.24 -10.28 -28.20
N MET A 198 -5.53 -10.61 -28.20
CA MET A 198 -6.53 -10.01 -27.32
C MET A 198 -7.62 -11.04 -27.01
N TYR A 199 -8.21 -10.96 -25.84
CA TYR A 199 -9.44 -11.67 -25.51
C TYR A 199 -10.35 -10.79 -24.66
N GLU A 200 -11.65 -11.01 -24.86
CA GLU A 200 -12.71 -10.22 -24.25
C GLU A 200 -13.83 -11.15 -23.78
N ALA A 201 -14.41 -10.86 -22.64
CA ALA A 201 -15.56 -11.57 -22.07
C ALA A 201 -16.71 -10.58 -21.85
N ASP A 202 -17.86 -10.87 -22.43
CA ASP A 202 -19.10 -10.19 -22.12
C ASP A 202 -19.76 -10.87 -20.92
N LEU A 203 -19.78 -10.17 -19.81
CA LEU A 203 -20.25 -10.66 -18.52
C LEU A 203 -21.55 -9.94 -18.11
N LEU A 204 -22.39 -10.64 -17.36
CA LEU A 204 -23.38 -10.00 -16.51
C LEU A 204 -22.84 -10.01 -15.07
N ILE A 205 -22.57 -8.82 -14.53
CA ILE A 205 -22.14 -8.66 -13.14
C ILE A 205 -23.27 -7.94 -12.39
N GLU A 206 -23.90 -8.62 -11.44
CA GLU A 206 -25.07 -8.10 -10.73
C GLU A 206 -26.23 -7.71 -11.69
N GLY A 207 -26.33 -8.42 -12.81
CA GLY A 207 -27.31 -8.13 -13.87
C GLY A 207 -26.94 -7.03 -14.84
N GLU A 208 -25.84 -6.29 -14.60
CA GLU A 208 -25.34 -5.24 -15.49
C GLU A 208 -24.40 -5.84 -16.54
N PRO A 209 -24.54 -5.49 -17.83
CA PRO A 209 -23.65 -5.96 -18.89
C PRO A 209 -22.30 -5.26 -18.81
N VAL A 210 -21.22 -6.04 -18.78
CA VAL A 210 -19.84 -5.57 -18.69
C VAL A 210 -18.98 -6.28 -19.72
N ALA A 211 -18.42 -5.54 -20.67
CA ALA A 211 -17.41 -6.02 -21.60
C ALA A 211 -16.03 -5.90 -20.93
N LEU A 212 -15.42 -7.03 -20.63
CA LEU A 212 -14.16 -7.11 -19.88
C LEU A 212 -13.04 -7.60 -20.80
N LYS A 213 -12.10 -6.69 -21.12
CA LYS A 213 -10.93 -7.02 -21.97
C LYS A 213 -9.71 -7.32 -21.11
N VAL A 214 -8.83 -8.17 -21.65
CA VAL A 214 -7.53 -8.41 -21.04
C VAL A 214 -6.76 -7.09 -20.89
N ASN A 215 -6.13 -6.89 -19.73
CA ASN A 215 -5.40 -5.65 -19.37
C ASN A 215 -6.27 -4.37 -19.23
N HIS A 216 -7.59 -4.45 -19.37
CA HIS A 216 -8.51 -3.34 -19.16
C HIS A 216 -9.52 -3.70 -18.07
N PRO A 217 -9.17 -3.45 -16.79
CA PRO A 217 -10.04 -3.83 -15.69
C PRO A 217 -11.32 -3.00 -15.64
N TYR A 218 -12.41 -3.64 -15.28
CA TYR A 218 -13.66 -2.98 -14.93
C TYR A 218 -13.65 -2.55 -13.46
N SER A 219 -13.93 -1.27 -13.20
CA SER A 219 -14.05 -0.74 -11.84
C SER A 219 -15.51 -0.84 -11.39
N LYS A 220 -15.82 -1.82 -10.54
CA LYS A 220 -17.18 -2.06 -10.05
C LYS A 220 -17.60 -1.03 -9.00
N GLY A 221 -16.65 -0.55 -8.20
CA GLY A 221 -16.95 0.36 -7.11
C GLY A 221 -15.70 0.90 -6.43
N PHE A 222 -15.89 1.49 -5.24
CA PHE A 222 -14.79 2.08 -4.50
C PHE A 222 -13.72 1.03 -4.12
N GLY A 223 -12.59 1.11 -4.81
CA GLY A 223 -11.46 0.23 -4.55
C GLY A 223 -11.60 -1.19 -5.13
N GLU A 224 -12.68 -1.54 -5.80
CA GLU A 224 -12.91 -2.86 -6.38
C GLU A 224 -12.74 -2.85 -7.89
N ASN A 225 -11.82 -3.70 -8.38
CA ASN A 225 -11.56 -3.88 -9.80
C ASN A 225 -11.70 -5.35 -10.18
N VAL A 226 -12.26 -5.60 -11.35
CA VAL A 226 -12.42 -6.93 -11.96
C VAL A 226 -11.50 -7.03 -13.17
N TYR A 227 -10.69 -8.08 -13.21
CA TYR A 227 -9.72 -8.36 -14.27
C TYR A 227 -10.06 -9.67 -14.96
N LEU A 228 -9.97 -9.71 -16.28
CA LEU A 228 -10.01 -10.95 -17.03
C LEU A 228 -8.61 -11.57 -17.02
N THR A 229 -8.47 -12.79 -16.44
CA THR A 229 -7.15 -13.40 -16.21
C THR A 229 -6.94 -14.73 -16.92
N GLY A 230 -8.02 -15.34 -17.44
CA GLY A 230 -7.90 -16.60 -18.13
C GLY A 230 -9.21 -17.12 -18.73
N TYR A 231 -9.09 -18.15 -19.54
CA TYR A 231 -10.17 -18.89 -20.18
C TYR A 231 -9.67 -20.29 -20.58
N ASP A 232 -10.54 -21.16 -21.12
CA ASP A 232 -10.09 -22.43 -21.69
C ASP A 232 -9.43 -22.20 -23.06
N ALA A 233 -8.10 -22.15 -23.04
CA ALA A 233 -7.31 -21.91 -24.26
C ALA A 233 -7.45 -23.02 -25.33
N VAL A 234 -7.91 -24.20 -24.95
CA VAL A 234 -8.14 -25.29 -25.89
C VAL A 234 -9.44 -25.09 -26.67
N ALA A 235 -10.48 -24.64 -25.99
CA ALA A 235 -11.77 -24.32 -26.60
C ALA A 235 -11.75 -22.99 -27.37
N GLY A 236 -10.83 -22.06 -27.04
CA GLY A 236 -10.75 -20.76 -27.70
C GLY A 236 -12.02 -19.93 -27.48
N GLU A 237 -12.65 -19.48 -28.59
CA GLU A 237 -13.91 -18.71 -28.57
C GLU A 237 -15.10 -19.53 -28.05
N ASP A 238 -15.06 -20.86 -28.22
CA ASP A 238 -16.11 -21.78 -27.75
C ASP A 238 -15.97 -22.10 -26.25
N THR A 239 -15.18 -21.36 -25.52
CA THR A 239 -14.98 -21.56 -24.08
C THR A 239 -16.30 -21.52 -23.31
N SER A 240 -16.50 -22.48 -22.41
CA SER A 240 -17.67 -22.55 -21.54
C SER A 240 -17.49 -21.71 -20.25
N TYR A 241 -16.29 -21.17 -19.99
CA TYR A 241 -15.98 -20.36 -18.81
C TYR A 241 -14.82 -19.40 -19.06
N CYS A 242 -14.80 -18.34 -18.29
CA CYS A 242 -13.62 -17.50 -18.12
C CYS A 242 -13.24 -17.34 -16.64
N ILE A 243 -11.99 -16.99 -16.39
CA ILE A 243 -11.49 -16.74 -15.03
C ILE A 243 -11.33 -15.24 -14.85
N ILE A 244 -12.08 -14.69 -13.91
CA ILE A 244 -11.93 -13.31 -13.49
C ILE A 244 -11.24 -13.25 -12.14
N GLN A 245 -10.43 -12.21 -11.94
CA GLN A 245 -9.82 -11.88 -10.66
C GLN A 245 -10.43 -10.59 -10.15
N ILE A 246 -11.00 -10.65 -8.96
CA ILE A 246 -11.61 -9.52 -8.29
C ILE A 246 -10.61 -9.04 -7.22
N VAL A 247 -10.19 -7.79 -7.32
CA VAL A 247 -9.23 -7.16 -6.42
C VAL A 247 -9.91 -6.01 -5.71
N LYS A 248 -10.00 -6.12 -4.39
CA LYS A 248 -10.58 -5.12 -3.52
C LYS A 248 -9.48 -4.45 -2.69
N GLU A 249 -9.23 -3.18 -2.94
CA GLU A 249 -8.19 -2.37 -2.31
C GLU A 249 -8.71 -0.96 -2.02
N PRO A 250 -9.56 -0.76 -1.00
CA PRO A 250 -10.20 0.53 -0.74
C PRO A 250 -9.19 1.64 -0.39
N TRP A 251 -8.04 1.29 0.17
CA TRP A 251 -7.01 2.23 0.60
C TRP A 251 -6.03 2.66 -0.51
N LYS A 252 -6.12 2.09 -1.72
CA LYS A 252 -5.24 2.45 -2.86
C LYS A 252 -5.28 3.94 -3.21
N TYR A 253 -6.42 4.59 -3.01
CA TYR A 253 -6.56 6.03 -3.27
C TYR A 253 -5.74 6.88 -2.29
N GLY A 254 -5.60 6.43 -1.03
CA GLY A 254 -4.70 7.05 -0.07
C GLY A 254 -3.23 6.93 -0.49
N ALA A 255 -2.82 5.75 -0.95
CA ALA A 255 -1.48 5.55 -1.49
C ALA A 255 -1.23 6.41 -2.73
N ALA A 256 -2.19 6.45 -3.67
CA ALA A 256 -2.11 7.29 -4.86
C ALA A 256 -2.00 8.78 -4.52
N ALA A 257 -2.80 9.27 -3.56
CA ALA A 257 -2.69 10.64 -3.08
C ALA A 257 -1.29 10.93 -2.49
N GLY A 258 -0.71 9.99 -1.73
CA GLY A 258 0.66 10.09 -1.25
C GLY A 258 1.68 10.24 -2.37
N ILE A 259 1.57 9.43 -3.42
CA ILE A 259 2.44 9.49 -4.61
C ILE A 259 2.29 10.84 -5.33
N VAL A 260 1.06 11.33 -5.51
CA VAL A 260 0.80 12.64 -6.15
C VAL A 260 1.44 13.78 -5.34
N LEU A 261 1.35 13.74 -4.01
CA LEU A 261 2.02 14.71 -3.14
C LEU A 261 3.54 14.66 -3.29
N MET A 262 4.13 13.46 -3.37
CA MET A 262 5.57 13.30 -3.61
C MET A 262 5.99 13.88 -4.97
N LEU A 263 5.23 13.60 -6.03
CA LEU A 263 5.49 14.16 -7.36
C LEU A 263 5.41 15.69 -7.36
N ALA A 264 4.39 16.26 -6.72
CA ALA A 264 4.28 17.71 -6.56
C ALA A 264 5.48 18.29 -5.78
N GLY A 265 5.91 17.62 -4.70
CA GLY A 265 7.10 18.00 -3.94
C GLY A 265 8.38 17.92 -4.76
N ALA A 266 8.52 16.91 -5.63
CA ALA A 266 9.64 16.75 -6.55
C ALA A 266 9.65 17.86 -7.61
N LEU A 267 8.50 18.17 -8.23
CA LEU A 267 8.38 19.26 -9.20
C LEU A 267 8.79 20.60 -8.57
N LEU A 268 8.35 20.90 -7.35
CA LEU A 268 8.77 22.09 -6.62
C LEU A 268 10.28 22.11 -6.33
N LEU A 269 10.90 20.94 -6.11
CA LEU A 269 12.35 20.83 -5.91
C LEU A 269 13.10 21.23 -7.17
N PHE A 270 12.68 20.74 -8.34
CA PHE A 270 13.30 21.07 -9.63
C PHE A 270 13.04 22.53 -10.03
N ALA A 271 11.81 23.03 -9.87
CA ALA A 271 11.46 24.41 -10.25
C ALA A 271 12.17 25.45 -9.37
N ALA A 272 12.37 25.19 -8.07
CA ALA A 272 13.02 26.14 -7.16
C ALA A 272 14.54 26.22 -7.30
N GLY A 273 15.15 25.22 -7.97
CA GLY A 273 16.62 25.12 -8.12
C GLY A 273 17.37 24.96 -6.78
N PRO A 274 18.70 24.84 -6.81
CA PRO A 274 19.52 24.87 -5.61
C PRO A 274 19.49 26.26 -5.00
N LYS A 275 19.26 26.38 -3.68
CA LYS A 275 19.43 27.66 -2.98
C LYS A 275 20.89 28.09 -3.15
N LYS A 276 21.12 29.28 -3.73
CA LYS A 276 22.44 29.95 -3.66
C LYS A 276 22.83 30.02 -2.17
N ARG A 277 23.95 29.42 -1.79
CA ARG A 277 24.61 29.72 -0.52
C ARG A 277 25.08 31.16 -0.62
N TYR A 278 24.42 32.05 0.10
CA TYR A 278 24.96 33.37 0.36
C TYR A 278 26.20 33.16 1.23
N GLY A 279 27.39 33.47 0.72
CA GLY A 279 28.63 33.50 1.51
C GLY A 279 29.83 32.73 0.93
N GLU A 280 29.97 32.67 -0.39
CA GLU A 280 31.23 32.25 -1.05
C GLU A 280 31.62 33.25 -2.16
N ASP A 281 31.56 34.52 -1.85
CA ASP A 281 32.25 35.59 -2.60
C ASP A 281 32.87 36.51 -1.55
N ASP A 282 34.09 36.15 -1.05
CA ASP A 282 35.15 37.02 -0.56
C ASP A 282 36.46 36.19 -0.48
#